data_a12139ad57f80261d421da68435a9270
#
_entry.id   a12139ad57f80261d421da68435a9270
#
_cell.length_a   1.000
_cell.length_b   1.000
_cell.length_c   1.000
_cell.angle_alpha   90.00
_cell.angle_beta   90.00
_cell.angle_gamma   90.00
#
_symmetry.space_group_name_H-M   'P 1'
#
loop_
_entity.id
_entity.type
_entity.pdbx_description
1 polymer ?
#
loop_
_entity_poly.entity_id
_entity_poly.type
_entity_poly.pdbx_seq_one_letter_code
_entity_poly.pdbx_strand_id
1 'polypeptide(L)'
;MKLKNILIVVKDIEKSKQFYHDLFGLDVVLDQDGNMILTEGLVLQDAQIWKEFLGQDITLKSNSSELYFEEKDMEAFVEKLERLYPSIEYVNKLMEHSWGQKVVRFYDLDGNLIEVGTPI
;
A
#
# COMPACT_ATOMS: atom_id res chain seq x y z
N MET A 1 6.49 -23.09 -11.39
CA MET A 1 6.55 -21.61 -11.46
C MET A 1 5.56 -21.04 -10.45
N LYS A 2 5.90 -19.93 -9.81
CA LYS A 2 5.08 -19.36 -8.72
C LYS A 2 5.22 -17.85 -8.72
N LEU A 3 4.10 -17.13 -8.66
CA LEU A 3 4.11 -15.70 -8.35
C LEU A 3 4.38 -15.57 -6.85
N LYS A 4 5.58 -15.14 -6.50
CA LYS A 4 6.02 -15.12 -5.10
C LYS A 4 5.79 -13.79 -4.42
N ASN A 5 6.12 -12.69 -5.08
CA ASN A 5 6.05 -11.35 -4.50
C ASN A 5 5.47 -10.36 -5.50
N ILE A 6 4.89 -9.28 -4.96
CA ILE A 6 4.54 -8.08 -5.71
C ILE A 6 5.39 -6.96 -5.13
N LEU A 7 6.03 -6.19 -6.00
CA LEU A 7 6.94 -5.12 -5.59
C LEU A 7 6.32 -3.76 -5.90
N ILE A 8 6.40 -2.87 -4.90
CA ILE A 8 6.08 -1.46 -5.09
C ILE A 8 7.31 -0.61 -4.81
N VAL A 9 7.38 0.52 -5.48
CA VAL A 9 8.52 1.44 -5.40
C VAL A 9 8.20 2.56 -4.43
N VAL A 10 9.12 2.84 -3.50
CA VAL A 10 8.94 3.83 -2.45
C VAL A 10 10.17 4.72 -2.33
N LYS A 11 9.97 5.98 -1.97
CA LYS A 11 11.07 6.95 -1.85
C LYS A 11 11.78 6.83 -0.50
N ASP A 12 11.05 6.54 0.56
CA ASP A 12 11.59 6.40 1.91
C ASP A 12 11.12 5.06 2.48
N ILE A 13 11.98 4.05 2.37
CA ILE A 13 11.62 2.67 2.71
C ILE A 13 11.27 2.52 4.20
N GLU A 14 11.92 3.27 5.09
CA GLU A 14 11.63 3.20 6.53
C GLU A 14 10.26 3.79 6.85
N LYS A 15 9.89 4.91 6.25
CA LYS A 15 8.55 5.49 6.40
C LYS A 15 7.49 4.58 5.83
N SER A 16 7.75 3.97 4.68
CA SER A 16 6.79 3.04 4.06
C SER A 16 6.64 1.76 4.88
N LYS A 17 7.74 1.24 5.45
CA LYS A 17 7.68 0.11 6.37
C LYS A 17 6.72 0.43 7.53
N GLN A 18 6.86 1.59 8.14
CA GLN A 18 6.01 2.01 9.25
C GLN A 18 4.55 2.16 8.81
N PHE A 19 4.32 2.76 7.63
CA PHE A 19 2.98 2.92 7.06
C PHE A 19 2.26 1.58 6.91
N TYR A 20 2.92 0.59 6.29
CA TYR A 20 2.30 -0.71 6.07
C TYR A 20 2.15 -1.53 7.34
N HIS A 21 3.04 -1.33 8.31
CA HIS A 21 2.88 -1.93 9.63
C HIS A 21 1.70 -1.32 10.40
N ASP A 22 1.64 0.00 10.47
CA ASP A 22 0.61 0.71 11.26
C ASP A 22 -0.80 0.45 10.74
N LEU A 23 -0.98 0.47 9.42
CA LEU A 23 -2.30 0.37 8.82
C LEU A 23 -2.73 -1.06 8.55
N PHE A 24 -1.81 -1.93 8.18
CA PHE A 24 -2.15 -3.27 7.68
C PHE A 24 -1.53 -4.40 8.48
N GLY A 25 -0.72 -4.09 9.50
CA GLY A 25 -0.10 -5.10 10.34
C GLY A 25 0.97 -5.93 9.63
N LEU A 26 1.52 -5.44 8.52
CA LEU A 26 2.57 -6.17 7.81
C LEU A 26 3.92 -5.99 8.53
N ASP A 27 4.67 -7.07 8.62
CA ASP A 27 5.96 -7.12 9.30
C ASP A 27 7.08 -7.43 8.31
N VAL A 28 8.31 -7.02 8.65
CA VAL A 28 9.48 -7.32 7.82
C VAL A 28 9.84 -8.78 7.96
N VAL A 29 9.96 -9.46 6.82
CA VAL A 29 10.45 -10.83 6.73
C VAL A 29 11.93 -10.85 6.40
N LEU A 30 12.37 -9.98 5.48
CA LEU A 30 13.77 -9.91 5.06
C LEU A 30 14.08 -8.49 4.60
N ASP A 31 15.15 -7.92 5.16
CA ASP A 31 15.65 -6.59 4.80
C ASP A 31 16.99 -6.75 4.08
N GLN A 32 17.01 -6.39 2.79
CA GLN A 32 18.18 -6.53 1.92
C GLN A 32 18.71 -5.18 1.44
N ASP A 33 18.77 -4.20 2.32
CA ASP A 33 19.33 -2.88 2.03
C ASP A 33 18.74 -2.25 0.75
N GLY A 34 17.59 -1.62 0.90
CA GLY A 34 16.87 -1.01 -0.21
C GLY A 34 15.86 -1.92 -0.89
N ASN A 35 15.75 -3.18 -0.44
CA ASN A 35 14.71 -4.12 -0.87
C ASN A 35 14.21 -4.85 0.37
N MET A 36 12.99 -4.63 0.75
CA MET A 36 12.44 -5.14 2.00
C MET A 36 11.20 -5.98 1.72
N ILE A 37 11.26 -7.26 2.08
CA ILE A 37 10.14 -8.18 1.92
C ILE A 37 9.31 -8.14 3.19
N LEU A 38 8.02 -7.85 3.02
CA LEU A 38 7.05 -7.86 4.10
C LEU A 38 6.23 -9.15 4.06
N THR A 39 5.52 -9.42 5.16
CA THR A 39 4.56 -10.51 5.21
C THR A 39 3.56 -10.39 4.06
N GLU A 40 2.98 -11.52 3.65
CA GLU A 40 2.02 -11.63 2.55
C GLU A 40 2.60 -11.31 1.16
N GLY A 41 3.93 -11.23 1.05
CA GLY A 41 4.60 -11.12 -0.25
C GLY A 41 4.66 -9.72 -0.84
N LEU A 42 4.39 -8.69 -0.07
CA LEU A 42 4.60 -7.32 -0.52
C LEU A 42 6.06 -6.94 -0.33
N VAL A 43 6.69 -6.42 -1.38
CA VAL A 43 8.09 -5.97 -1.35
C VAL A 43 8.14 -4.45 -1.50
N LEU A 44 8.86 -3.80 -0.60
CA LEU A 44 9.17 -2.36 -0.69
C LEU A 44 10.55 -2.21 -1.34
N GLN A 45 10.60 -1.49 -2.44
CA GLN A 45 11.84 -1.27 -3.19
C GLN A 45 12.21 0.19 -3.18
N ASP A 46 13.47 0.50 -2.79
CA ASP A 46 13.98 1.86 -2.87
C ASP A 46 13.92 2.40 -4.30
N ALA A 47 13.34 3.59 -4.46
CA ALA A 47 13.09 4.18 -5.76
C ALA A 47 14.38 4.50 -6.54
N GLN A 48 15.42 5.00 -5.85
CA GLN A 48 16.67 5.36 -6.52
C GLN A 48 17.38 4.13 -7.08
N ILE A 49 17.44 3.06 -6.29
CA ILE A 49 18.03 1.80 -6.73
C ILE A 49 17.23 1.22 -7.90
N TRP A 50 15.90 1.30 -7.84
CA TRP A 50 15.03 0.79 -8.90
C TRP A 50 15.23 1.52 -10.22
N LYS A 51 15.34 2.84 -10.18
CA LYS A 51 15.65 3.65 -11.38
C LYS A 51 16.97 3.24 -12.00
N GLU A 52 17.99 2.98 -11.17
CA GLU A 52 19.30 2.53 -11.66
C GLU A 52 19.20 1.17 -12.33
N PHE A 53 18.45 0.23 -11.74
CA PHE A 53 18.27 -1.09 -12.33
C PHE A 53 17.57 -1.03 -13.69
N LEU A 54 16.54 -0.18 -13.81
CA LEU A 54 15.76 -0.09 -15.05
C LEU A 54 16.36 0.85 -16.08
N GLY A 55 17.20 1.81 -15.65
CA GLY A 55 17.66 2.89 -16.50
C GLY A 55 16.54 3.82 -16.96
N GLN A 56 15.45 3.89 -16.21
CA GLN A 56 14.26 4.67 -16.54
C GLN A 56 13.66 5.28 -15.27
N ASP A 57 12.92 6.37 -15.47
CA ASP A 57 12.14 6.96 -14.38
C ASP A 57 10.92 6.12 -14.05
N ILE A 58 10.41 6.32 -12.84
CA ILE A 58 9.17 5.68 -12.37
C ILE A 58 8.01 6.66 -12.56
N THR A 59 6.81 6.11 -12.79
CA THR A 59 5.58 6.88 -12.90
C THR A 59 4.76 6.68 -11.64
N LEU A 60 4.62 7.75 -10.84
CA LEU A 60 3.76 7.72 -9.65
C LEU A 60 2.31 7.90 -10.07
N LYS A 61 1.38 7.31 -9.30
CA LYS A 61 -0.06 7.41 -9.54
C LYS A 61 -0.46 6.99 -10.96
N SER A 62 0.18 5.94 -11.47
CA SER A 62 -0.19 5.41 -12.80
C SER A 62 -1.61 4.84 -12.81
N ASN A 63 -2.12 4.42 -11.62
CA ASN A 63 -3.47 3.88 -11.43
C ASN A 63 -3.75 2.63 -12.25
N SER A 64 -2.70 1.92 -12.67
CA SER A 64 -2.83 0.70 -13.46
C SER A 64 -2.73 -0.58 -12.64
N SER A 65 -2.63 -0.44 -11.32
CA SER A 65 -2.62 -1.56 -10.37
C SER A 65 -3.08 -1.06 -9.02
N GLU A 66 -3.46 -1.98 -8.15
CA GLU A 66 -3.81 -1.64 -6.76
C GLU A 66 -3.40 -2.75 -5.81
N LEU A 67 -3.25 -2.38 -4.54
CA LEU A 67 -3.18 -3.33 -3.44
C LEU A 67 -4.57 -3.39 -2.81
N TYR A 68 -5.14 -4.58 -2.71
CA TYR A 68 -6.46 -4.77 -2.12
C TYR A 68 -6.34 -5.47 -0.76
N PHE A 69 -6.91 -4.85 0.26
CA PHE A 69 -6.97 -5.41 1.62
C PHE A 69 -8.42 -5.57 2.04
N GLU A 70 -8.71 -6.63 2.80
CA GLU A 70 -10.02 -6.83 3.40
C GLU A 70 -10.00 -6.42 4.87
N GLU A 71 -11.04 -5.72 5.31
CA GLU A 71 -11.22 -5.30 6.70
C GLU A 71 -12.69 -5.39 7.08
N LYS A 72 -12.98 -6.04 8.19
CA LYS A 72 -14.37 -6.18 8.67
C LYS A 72 -14.91 -4.89 9.28
N ASP A 73 -14.05 -4.17 10.02
CA ASP A 73 -14.45 -2.93 10.70
C ASP A 73 -13.86 -1.73 9.97
N MET A 74 -14.55 -1.31 8.90
CA MET A 74 -14.10 -0.21 8.05
C MET A 74 -14.10 1.13 8.77
N GLU A 75 -15.04 1.36 9.68
CA GLU A 75 -15.10 2.60 10.43
C GLU A 75 -13.88 2.75 11.36
N ALA A 76 -13.49 1.67 12.03
CA ALA A 76 -12.28 1.67 12.85
C ALA A 76 -11.02 1.85 12.02
N PHE A 77 -10.97 1.24 10.83
CA PHE A 77 -9.84 1.40 9.93
C PHE A 77 -9.68 2.86 9.48
N VAL A 78 -10.77 3.48 9.04
CA VAL A 78 -10.75 4.88 8.58
C VAL A 78 -10.36 5.82 9.72
N GLU A 79 -10.85 5.58 10.94
CA GLU A 79 -10.46 6.37 12.10
C GLU A 79 -8.95 6.28 12.34
N LYS A 80 -8.39 5.09 12.30
CA LYS A 80 -6.94 4.88 12.46
C LYS A 80 -6.16 5.55 11.32
N LEU A 81 -6.61 5.39 10.08
CA LEU A 81 -5.99 6.00 8.91
C LEU A 81 -5.90 7.52 9.07
N GLU A 82 -6.99 8.16 9.41
CA GLU A 82 -7.04 9.62 9.53
C GLU A 82 -6.28 10.13 10.76
N ARG A 83 -6.26 9.36 11.85
CA ARG A 83 -5.52 9.70 13.05
C ARG A 83 -4.01 9.64 12.84
N LEU A 84 -3.53 8.58 12.18
CA LEU A 84 -2.10 8.36 11.99
C LEU A 84 -1.55 9.07 10.75
N TYR A 85 -2.37 9.22 9.72
CA TYR A 85 -1.97 9.81 8.44
C TYR A 85 -3.00 10.82 7.95
N PRO A 86 -3.12 11.97 8.66
CA PRO A 86 -4.17 12.96 8.36
C PRO A 86 -4.03 13.61 6.97
N SER A 87 -2.85 13.53 6.36
CA SER A 87 -2.61 14.08 5.03
C SER A 87 -2.80 13.07 3.91
N ILE A 88 -3.37 11.90 4.21
CA ILE A 88 -3.59 10.86 3.20
C ILE A 88 -4.46 11.39 2.05
N GLU A 89 -4.10 11.04 0.83
CA GLU A 89 -4.85 11.47 -0.34
C GLU A 89 -5.86 10.38 -0.73
N TYR A 90 -7.15 10.71 -0.64
CA TYR A 90 -8.22 9.79 -1.03
C TYR A 90 -8.47 9.81 -2.54
N VAL A 91 -8.78 8.64 -3.09
CA VAL A 91 -9.47 8.52 -4.38
C VAL A 91 -10.97 8.60 -4.14
N ASN A 92 -11.47 7.80 -3.19
CA ASN A 92 -12.83 7.95 -2.65
C ASN A 92 -12.82 7.65 -1.17
N LYS A 93 -13.58 8.44 -0.41
CA LYS A 93 -13.80 8.18 1.01
C LYS A 93 -14.70 6.97 1.17
N LEU A 94 -14.85 6.49 2.41
CA LEU A 94 -15.66 5.32 2.71
C LEU A 94 -17.05 5.45 2.09
N MET A 95 -17.40 4.48 1.27
CA MET A 95 -18.69 4.43 0.57
C MET A 95 -19.19 3.00 0.54
N GLU A 96 -20.50 2.83 0.38
CA GLU A 96 -21.11 1.52 0.24
C GLU A 96 -21.57 1.34 -1.20
N HIS A 97 -21.14 0.25 -1.83
CA HIS A 97 -21.61 -0.13 -3.16
C HIS A 97 -23.00 -0.76 -3.10
N SER A 98 -23.68 -0.79 -4.26
CA SER A 98 -25.05 -1.34 -4.35
C SER A 98 -25.14 -2.81 -3.95
N TRP A 99 -24.02 -3.56 -4.03
CA TRP A 99 -23.96 -4.95 -3.58
C TRP A 99 -23.65 -5.11 -2.09
N GLY A 100 -23.60 -4.00 -1.33
CA GLY A 100 -23.45 -4.01 0.12
C GLY A 100 -22.02 -3.91 0.65
N GLN A 101 -21.01 -3.97 -0.21
CA GLN A 101 -19.62 -3.86 0.22
C GLN A 101 -19.27 -2.40 0.50
N LYS A 102 -18.64 -2.15 1.66
CA LYS A 102 -18.06 -0.84 1.98
C LYS A 102 -16.63 -0.81 1.51
N VAL A 103 -16.21 0.28 0.87
CA VAL A 103 -14.91 0.42 0.24
C VAL A 103 -14.36 1.82 0.44
N VAL A 104 -13.04 1.92 0.68
CA VAL A 104 -12.29 3.17 0.66
C VAL A 104 -11.07 2.98 -0.24
N ARG A 105 -10.74 4.00 -1.06
CA ARG A 105 -9.56 3.99 -1.90
C ARG A 105 -8.71 5.21 -1.61
N PHE A 106 -7.41 5.01 -1.51
CA PHE A 106 -6.46 6.09 -1.23
C PHE A 106 -5.07 5.70 -1.75
N TYR A 107 -4.18 6.68 -1.74
CA TYR A 107 -2.79 6.45 -2.13
C TYR A 107 -1.93 6.26 -0.90
N ASP A 108 -0.91 5.40 -1.01
CA ASP A 108 0.13 5.34 0.01
C ASP A 108 1.04 6.58 -0.08
N LEU A 109 2.13 6.60 0.66
CA LEU A 109 3.03 7.77 0.73
C LEU A 109 3.68 8.11 -0.61
N ASP A 110 3.69 7.18 -1.56
CA ASP A 110 4.37 7.32 -2.86
C ASP A 110 3.40 7.29 -4.05
N GLY A 111 2.10 7.29 -3.81
CA GLY A 111 1.11 7.27 -4.87
C GLY A 111 0.77 5.88 -5.38
N ASN A 112 1.08 4.82 -4.63
CA ASN A 112 0.58 3.48 -4.93
C ASN A 112 -0.88 3.39 -4.50
N LEU A 113 -1.73 2.91 -5.39
CA LEU A 113 -3.17 2.83 -5.14
C LEU A 113 -3.51 1.69 -4.19
N ILE A 114 -4.28 2.00 -3.16
CA ILE A 114 -4.75 1.03 -2.17
C ILE A 114 -6.27 1.05 -2.13
N GLU A 115 -6.87 -0.13 -2.12
CA GLU A 115 -8.28 -0.30 -1.84
C GLU A 115 -8.43 -1.17 -0.59
N VAL A 116 -9.28 -0.72 0.34
CA VAL A 116 -9.66 -1.52 1.50
C VAL A 116 -11.16 -1.70 1.46
N GLY A 117 -11.61 -2.94 1.58
CA GLY A 117 -13.02 -3.24 1.50
C GLY A 117 -13.45 -4.29 2.50
N THR A 118 -14.74 -4.30 2.82
CA THR A 118 -15.31 -5.38 3.64
C THR A 118 -15.25 -6.69 2.87
N PRO A 119 -15.13 -7.84 3.57
CA PRO A 119 -15.13 -9.15 2.91
C PRO A 119 -16.38 -9.35 2.04
N ILE A 120 -16.17 -10.01 0.94
CA ILE A 120 -17.24 -10.34 -0.01
C ILE A 120 -17.64 -11.80 0.19
#